data_306e73ce949eb3443c5d58a07227bbc8
#
_entry.id   306e73ce949eb3443c5d58a07227bbc8
#
_cell.length_a   1.000
_cell.length_b   1.000
_cell.length_c   1.000
_cell.angle_alpha   90.00
_cell.angle_beta   90.00
_cell.angle_gamma   90.00
#
_symmetry.space_group_name_H-M   'P 1'
#
loop_
_entity.id
_entity.type
_entity.pdbx_description
1 polymer ?
#
loop_
_entity_poly.entity_id
_entity_poly.type
_entity_poly.pdbx_seq_one_letter_code
_entity_poly.pdbx_strand_id
1 'polypeptide(L)'
;SSLLNILIQIAIGLLKAIKMKVIISMSGVSHRFTIAGYNVPKYLIDVDGKKVIEHIVDLYPVDSDFVFIINDDCAKNPHIPAYLESLNIDKLTLCSVPVHKKGPVFSISEFEHHIEDDEQVVINYCDFSMDWDYYDFEEFVNTTDCDGCVVCYTGFHPHMLGGDNYAFCKTDDDNKILEIKEKEPFTNNKMLEFASTGTYYFKKGSYVKKYFKELIEKDINVNNEYYVSLVHNLLIEDGLTNLVYEVPHMLQWGTPLDLDMYNQWSDYYRKVIEGQKEIVLPNCVTALPMAGMGSRFSEVGYLLPKPCIQVNGHYMMDRALHCLPKTDKVILGALLKHKDLLPLRDYGEVVWIDEVLQGQACTTEKIV
;
A
#
# COMPACT_ATOMS: atom_id res chain seq x y z
N SER A 1 -23.17 36.27 31.26
CA SER A 1 -23.26 35.80 29.82
C SER A 1 -22.06 36.19 28.96
N SER A 2 -21.32 37.26 29.28
CA SER A 2 -20.17 37.71 28.49
C SER A 2 -18.90 36.83 28.67
N LEU A 3 -18.65 36.38 29.91
CA LEU A 3 -17.47 35.53 30.23
C LEU A 3 -17.57 34.14 29.58
N LEU A 4 -18.75 33.55 29.55
CA LEU A 4 -19.01 32.25 28.90
C LEU A 4 -18.81 32.35 27.37
N ASN A 5 -19.28 33.42 26.74
CA ASN A 5 -19.08 33.67 25.32
C ASN A 5 -17.60 33.94 24.99
N ILE A 6 -16.87 34.62 25.88
CA ILE A 6 -15.43 34.83 25.72
C ILE A 6 -14.66 33.51 25.91
N LEU A 7 -15.03 32.68 26.89
CA LEU A 7 -14.45 31.35 27.08
C LEU A 7 -14.78 30.40 25.92
N ILE A 8 -16.00 30.47 25.37
CA ILE A 8 -16.40 29.72 24.19
C ILE A 8 -15.63 30.23 22.95
N GLN A 9 -15.46 31.53 22.78
CA GLN A 9 -14.68 32.10 21.67
C GLN A 9 -13.17 31.80 21.83
N ILE A 10 -12.66 31.79 23.06
CA ILE A 10 -11.28 31.35 23.35
C ILE A 10 -11.13 29.85 23.14
N ALA A 11 -12.10 29.03 23.58
CA ALA A 11 -12.13 27.60 23.31
C ALA A 11 -12.30 27.30 21.82
N ILE A 12 -13.15 28.02 21.10
CA ILE A 12 -13.28 27.93 19.62
C ILE A 12 -12.01 28.45 18.93
N GLY A 13 -11.35 29.46 19.49
CA GLY A 13 -10.06 29.97 18.99
C GLY A 13 -8.88 29.04 19.29
N LEU A 14 -8.91 28.31 20.41
CA LEU A 14 -7.96 27.25 20.76
C LEU A 14 -8.29 25.92 20.05
N LEU A 15 -9.56 25.72 19.68
CA LEU A 15 -10.07 24.63 18.82
C LEU A 15 -10.11 25.00 17.33
N LYS A 16 -9.47 26.08 16.91
CA LYS A 16 -8.96 26.12 15.53
C LYS A 16 -7.87 25.06 15.50
N ALA A 17 -8.28 23.83 15.18
CA ALA A 17 -7.36 22.77 14.83
C ALA A 17 -6.25 23.40 13.99
N ILE A 18 -5.01 23.29 14.42
CA ILE A 18 -3.86 23.78 13.64
C ILE A 18 -3.91 22.93 12.37
N LYS A 19 -4.47 23.49 11.29
CA LYS A 19 -4.62 22.74 10.05
C LYS A 19 -3.23 22.41 9.53
N MET A 20 -2.99 21.13 9.32
CA MET A 20 -1.74 20.67 8.74
C MET A 20 -1.66 21.13 7.27
N LYS A 21 -0.50 21.60 6.85
CA LYS A 21 -0.18 21.80 5.45
C LYS A 21 0.13 20.45 4.82
N VAL A 22 -0.55 20.09 3.72
CA VAL A 22 -0.38 18.84 2.99
C VAL A 22 0.37 19.10 1.70
N ILE A 23 1.61 18.65 1.60
CA ILE A 23 2.46 18.82 0.41
C ILE A 23 2.48 17.51 -0.37
N ILE A 24 1.98 17.55 -1.62
CA ILE A 24 1.99 16.39 -2.52
C ILE A 24 3.09 16.59 -3.56
N SER A 25 4.16 15.78 -3.46
CA SER A 25 5.26 15.81 -4.42
C SER A 25 4.95 14.97 -5.65
N MET A 26 4.68 15.63 -6.77
CA MET A 26 4.26 15.03 -8.06
C MET A 26 5.21 15.39 -9.21
N SER A 27 6.39 15.92 -8.93
CA SER A 27 7.33 16.43 -9.94
C SER A 27 8.06 15.34 -10.73
N GLY A 28 7.95 14.07 -10.32
CA GLY A 28 8.59 12.94 -10.99
C GLY A 28 8.12 12.74 -12.43
N VAL A 29 9.05 12.31 -13.31
CA VAL A 29 8.79 12.15 -14.76
C VAL A 29 8.01 10.87 -15.13
N SER A 30 7.58 10.08 -14.19
CA SER A 30 6.80 8.83 -14.40
C SER A 30 7.41 7.86 -15.44
N HIS A 31 8.74 7.82 -15.55
CA HIS A 31 9.46 7.14 -16.63
C HIS A 31 9.07 5.66 -16.82
N ARG A 32 8.89 4.92 -15.72
CA ARG A 32 8.46 3.50 -15.76
C ARG A 32 7.09 3.34 -16.43
N PHE A 33 6.15 4.25 -16.14
CA PHE A 33 4.82 4.27 -16.74
C PHE A 33 4.87 4.64 -18.23
N THR A 34 5.69 5.62 -18.61
CA THR A 34 5.89 5.98 -20.02
C THR A 34 6.42 4.80 -20.84
N ILE A 35 7.40 4.04 -20.33
CA ILE A 35 7.90 2.81 -20.99
C ILE A 35 6.79 1.76 -21.11
N ALA A 36 5.91 1.66 -20.12
CA ALA A 36 4.78 0.73 -20.12
C ALA A 36 3.60 1.20 -20.99
N GLY A 37 3.74 2.32 -21.72
CA GLY A 37 2.75 2.83 -22.69
C GLY A 37 1.72 3.81 -22.10
N TYR A 38 1.88 4.26 -20.86
CA TYR A 38 1.01 5.29 -20.29
C TYR A 38 1.39 6.67 -20.85
N ASN A 39 0.39 7.42 -21.31
CA ASN A 39 0.56 8.75 -21.93
C ASN A 39 0.22 9.92 -20.97
N VAL A 40 -0.02 9.61 -19.70
CA VAL A 40 -0.34 10.58 -18.65
C VAL A 40 0.62 10.42 -17.47
N PRO A 41 0.87 11.48 -16.67
CA PRO A 41 1.61 11.35 -15.43
C PRO A 41 0.95 10.33 -14.49
N LYS A 42 1.75 9.62 -13.66
CA LYS A 42 1.24 8.54 -12.79
C LYS A 42 0.07 8.96 -11.88
N TYR A 43 0.07 10.20 -11.40
CA TYR A 43 -0.99 10.74 -10.54
C TYR A 43 -2.32 10.99 -11.28
N LEU A 44 -2.35 10.94 -12.62
CA LEU A 44 -3.55 11.04 -13.45
C LEU A 44 -4.00 9.70 -14.04
N ILE A 45 -3.39 8.59 -13.66
CA ILE A 45 -3.82 7.26 -14.06
C ILE A 45 -5.11 6.91 -13.32
N ASP A 46 -6.04 6.25 -14.00
CA ASP A 46 -7.30 5.78 -13.41
C ASP A 46 -7.06 4.51 -12.58
N VAL A 47 -7.59 4.52 -11.37
CA VAL A 47 -7.63 3.38 -10.45
C VAL A 47 -9.03 3.35 -9.82
N ASP A 48 -9.75 2.25 -9.98
CA ASP A 48 -11.11 2.07 -9.43
C ASP A 48 -12.08 3.23 -9.71
N GLY A 49 -11.98 3.83 -10.92
CA GLY A 49 -12.88 4.88 -11.38
C GLY A 49 -12.55 6.29 -10.92
N LYS A 50 -11.41 6.49 -10.24
CA LYS A 50 -10.86 7.80 -9.86
C LYS A 50 -9.42 7.92 -10.34
N LYS A 51 -8.90 9.14 -10.49
CA LYS A 51 -7.47 9.35 -10.69
C LYS A 51 -6.70 9.09 -9.40
N VAL A 52 -5.45 8.63 -9.51
CA VAL A 52 -4.59 8.40 -8.33
C VAL A 52 -4.58 9.62 -7.40
N ILE A 53 -4.49 10.84 -7.95
CA ILE A 53 -4.50 12.08 -7.14
C ILE A 53 -5.81 12.27 -6.35
N GLU A 54 -6.96 11.84 -6.89
CA GLU A 54 -8.24 11.92 -6.17
C GLU A 54 -8.24 11.02 -4.95
N HIS A 55 -7.69 9.79 -5.07
CA HIS A 55 -7.52 8.89 -3.92
C HIS A 55 -6.62 9.49 -2.84
N ILE A 56 -5.58 10.24 -3.23
CA ILE A 56 -4.66 10.87 -2.29
C ILE A 56 -5.34 12.06 -1.58
N VAL A 57 -6.08 12.86 -2.31
CA VAL A 57 -6.84 13.97 -1.74
C VAL A 57 -7.88 13.47 -0.75
N ASP A 58 -8.54 12.35 -1.05
CA ASP A 58 -9.53 11.72 -0.17
C ASP A 58 -8.94 11.21 1.18
N LEU A 59 -7.62 11.11 1.30
CA LEU A 59 -6.96 10.79 2.57
C LEU A 59 -6.99 11.95 3.58
N TYR A 60 -7.34 13.15 3.15
CA TYR A 60 -7.28 14.37 3.95
C TYR A 60 -8.62 15.12 3.97
N PRO A 61 -8.90 15.92 5.01
CA PRO A 61 -10.07 16.80 5.01
C PRO A 61 -10.05 17.76 3.83
N VAL A 62 -11.24 18.04 3.25
CA VAL A 62 -11.41 18.93 2.09
C VAL A 62 -10.87 20.34 2.34
N ASP A 63 -10.90 20.79 3.60
CA ASP A 63 -10.44 22.11 4.05
C ASP A 63 -8.96 22.15 4.46
N SER A 64 -8.19 21.08 4.17
CA SER A 64 -6.72 21.07 4.33
C SER A 64 -6.05 22.08 3.39
N ASP A 65 -4.87 22.56 3.79
CA ASP A 65 -4.06 23.48 2.98
C ASP A 65 -3.12 22.68 2.07
N PHE A 66 -3.53 22.44 0.82
CA PHE A 66 -2.75 21.64 -0.11
C PHE A 66 -1.72 22.46 -0.91
N VAL A 67 -0.53 21.92 -1.05
CA VAL A 67 0.50 22.37 -1.98
C VAL A 67 0.84 21.22 -2.93
N PHE A 68 0.53 21.37 -4.20
CA PHE A 68 0.89 20.40 -5.23
C PHE A 68 2.12 20.89 -5.99
N ILE A 69 3.13 20.01 -6.11
CA ILE A 69 4.36 20.31 -6.83
C ILE A 69 4.47 19.39 -8.03
N ILE A 70 4.27 19.95 -9.24
CA ILE A 70 4.40 19.24 -10.52
C ILE A 70 5.69 19.67 -11.24
N ASN A 71 6.05 18.98 -12.33
CA ASN A 71 7.14 19.43 -13.17
C ASN A 71 6.65 20.41 -14.27
N ASP A 72 7.58 21.20 -14.82
CA ASP A 72 7.27 22.23 -15.82
C ASP A 72 6.65 21.67 -17.10
N ASP A 73 6.96 20.43 -17.49
CA ASP A 73 6.35 19.83 -18.68
C ASP A 73 4.88 19.49 -18.45
N CYS A 74 4.53 19.05 -17.24
CA CYS A 74 3.13 18.90 -16.83
C CYS A 74 2.43 20.25 -16.71
N ALA A 75 3.10 21.28 -16.18
CA ALA A 75 2.53 22.62 -16.04
C ALA A 75 2.24 23.30 -17.39
N LYS A 76 3.03 23.02 -18.43
CA LYS A 76 2.81 23.51 -19.79
C LYS A 76 1.59 22.90 -20.49
N ASN A 77 1.13 21.72 -20.04
CA ASN A 77 -0.09 21.11 -20.57
C ASN A 77 -1.32 21.70 -19.85
N PRO A 78 -2.12 22.57 -20.48
CA PRO A 78 -3.19 23.31 -19.78
C PRO A 78 -4.26 22.41 -19.17
N HIS A 79 -4.41 21.17 -19.65
CA HIS A 79 -5.37 20.22 -19.10
C HIS A 79 -4.97 19.71 -17.73
N ILE A 80 -3.67 19.65 -17.41
CA ILE A 80 -3.18 19.13 -16.14
C ILE A 80 -3.44 20.11 -14.98
N PRO A 81 -2.97 21.39 -15.02
CA PRO A 81 -3.32 22.35 -14.00
C PRO A 81 -4.83 22.54 -13.84
N ALA A 82 -5.58 22.67 -14.95
CA ALA A 82 -7.03 22.82 -14.89
C ALA A 82 -7.74 21.64 -14.21
N TYR A 83 -7.26 20.42 -14.43
CA TYR A 83 -7.79 19.25 -13.74
C TYR A 83 -7.47 19.29 -12.24
N LEU A 84 -6.23 19.58 -11.86
CA LEU A 84 -5.80 19.63 -10.46
C LEU A 84 -6.56 20.74 -9.68
N GLU A 85 -6.79 21.88 -10.31
CA GLU A 85 -7.57 22.99 -9.74
C GLU A 85 -9.09 22.69 -9.66
N SER A 86 -9.57 21.69 -10.40
CA SER A 86 -10.97 21.25 -10.36
C SER A 86 -11.27 20.22 -9.26
N LEU A 87 -10.25 19.74 -8.55
CA LEU A 87 -10.42 18.80 -7.46
C LEU A 87 -11.21 19.43 -6.32
N ASN A 88 -11.94 18.61 -5.56
CA ASN A 88 -12.73 19.07 -4.41
C ASN A 88 -11.82 19.41 -3.22
N ILE A 89 -11.14 20.55 -3.32
CA ILE A 89 -10.17 21.08 -2.35
C ILE A 89 -10.50 22.56 -2.11
N ASP A 90 -10.66 22.96 -0.84
CA ASP A 90 -10.97 24.35 -0.50
C ASP A 90 -9.77 25.29 -0.71
N LYS A 91 -8.56 24.81 -0.46
CA LYS A 91 -7.34 25.61 -0.57
C LYS A 91 -6.22 24.80 -1.24
N LEU A 92 -5.83 25.25 -2.43
CA LEU A 92 -4.77 24.65 -3.23
C LEU A 92 -3.76 25.70 -3.68
N THR A 93 -2.50 25.42 -3.45
CA THR A 93 -1.36 26.10 -4.09
C THR A 93 -0.73 25.13 -5.08
N LEU A 94 -0.76 25.48 -6.37
CA LEU A 94 -0.12 24.68 -7.42
C LEU A 94 1.22 25.29 -7.81
N CYS A 95 2.28 24.51 -7.68
CA CYS A 95 3.67 24.91 -7.95
C CYS A 95 4.27 24.05 -9.06
N SER A 96 5.23 24.60 -9.81
CA SER A 96 5.99 23.82 -10.78
C SER A 96 7.50 23.98 -10.62
N VAL A 97 8.25 22.89 -10.86
CA VAL A 97 9.71 22.86 -10.86
C VAL A 97 10.24 22.44 -12.22
N PRO A 98 11.43 22.89 -12.61
CA PRO A 98 12.12 22.31 -13.75
C PRO A 98 12.22 20.80 -13.67
N VAL A 99 12.15 20.12 -14.80
CA VAL A 99 12.31 18.66 -14.84
C VAL A 99 13.66 18.25 -14.30
N HIS A 100 13.68 17.40 -13.28
CA HIS A 100 14.90 16.87 -12.67
C HIS A 100 14.71 15.43 -12.15
N LYS A 101 15.80 14.80 -11.72
CA LYS A 101 15.83 13.47 -11.09
C LYS A 101 16.48 13.51 -9.70
N LYS A 102 16.32 14.62 -8.97
CA LYS A 102 16.96 14.83 -7.66
C LYS A 102 16.08 14.41 -6.48
N GLY A 103 14.89 13.88 -6.75
CA GLY A 103 13.98 13.40 -5.70
C GLY A 103 13.07 14.48 -5.08
N PRO A 104 12.18 14.06 -4.16
CA PRO A 104 11.13 14.92 -3.61
C PRO A 104 11.64 16.03 -2.71
N VAL A 105 12.70 15.80 -1.93
CA VAL A 105 13.29 16.83 -1.06
C VAL A 105 13.73 18.04 -1.87
N PHE A 106 14.41 17.81 -2.99
CA PHE A 106 14.84 18.90 -3.87
C PHE A 106 13.66 19.71 -4.42
N SER A 107 12.61 19.02 -4.89
CA SER A 107 11.41 19.73 -5.40
C SER A 107 10.73 20.56 -4.33
N ILE A 108 10.61 20.05 -3.12
CA ILE A 108 9.92 20.74 -2.02
C ILE A 108 10.74 21.95 -1.54
N SER A 109 12.06 21.84 -1.50
CA SER A 109 12.95 22.94 -1.08
C SER A 109 12.82 24.18 -1.97
N GLU A 110 12.49 24.05 -3.26
CA GLU A 110 12.25 25.19 -4.16
C GLU A 110 11.02 26.02 -3.74
N PHE A 111 10.14 25.47 -2.91
CA PHE A 111 8.88 26.08 -2.45
C PHE A 111 8.79 26.24 -0.93
N GLU A 112 9.91 26.23 -0.23
CA GLU A 112 9.94 26.39 1.24
C GLU A 112 9.28 27.69 1.72
N HIS A 113 9.19 28.73 0.86
CA HIS A 113 8.55 30.00 1.17
C HIS A 113 7.00 29.91 1.28
N HIS A 114 6.39 28.79 0.86
CA HIS A 114 4.98 28.49 1.10
C HIS A 114 4.74 27.75 2.42
N ILE A 115 5.79 27.48 3.19
CA ILE A 115 5.73 26.78 4.46
C ILE A 115 6.01 27.79 5.57
N GLU A 116 5.08 27.95 6.51
CA GLU A 116 5.31 28.77 7.71
C GLU A 116 6.16 28.02 8.75
N ASP A 117 6.96 28.74 9.54
CA ASP A 117 7.93 28.10 10.45
C ASP A 117 7.28 27.24 11.54
N ASP A 118 6.13 27.68 12.05
CA ASP A 118 5.45 27.04 13.18
C ASP A 118 4.25 26.16 12.76
N GLU A 119 3.99 25.99 11.44
CA GLU A 119 2.90 25.11 10.99
C GLU A 119 3.31 23.64 10.94
N GLN A 120 2.35 22.76 11.22
CA GLN A 120 2.50 21.33 11.03
C GLN A 120 2.44 20.99 9.53
N VAL A 121 3.33 20.11 9.09
CA VAL A 121 3.46 19.74 7.67
C VAL A 121 3.36 18.24 7.50
N VAL A 122 2.51 17.79 6.58
CA VAL A 122 2.50 16.42 6.07
C VAL A 122 2.98 16.43 4.63
N ILE A 123 3.96 15.61 4.32
CA ILE A 123 4.45 15.38 2.97
C ILE A 123 3.99 14.01 2.52
N ASN A 124 3.28 13.94 1.40
CA ASN A 124 2.74 12.70 0.86
C ASN A 124 3.23 12.49 -0.58
N TYR A 125 3.65 11.26 -0.90
CA TYR A 125 3.95 10.90 -2.29
C TYR A 125 2.66 10.66 -3.07
N CYS A 126 2.75 10.59 -4.39
CA CYS A 126 1.57 10.65 -5.26
C CYS A 126 1.27 9.33 -5.97
N ASP A 127 1.62 8.18 -5.39
CA ASP A 127 1.57 6.90 -6.10
C ASP A 127 1.12 5.70 -5.25
N PHE A 128 0.34 5.97 -4.22
CA PHE A 128 -0.24 4.95 -3.34
C PHE A 128 -1.55 5.46 -2.73
N SER A 129 -2.27 4.59 -2.03
CA SER A 129 -3.30 4.94 -1.06
C SER A 129 -3.13 4.07 0.18
N MET A 130 -3.89 4.33 1.23
CA MET A 130 -3.82 3.58 2.47
C MET A 130 -5.16 3.61 3.20
N ASP A 131 -5.36 2.64 4.08
CA ASP A 131 -6.49 2.61 4.99
C ASP A 131 -6.09 3.34 6.28
N TRP A 132 -6.47 4.59 6.41
CA TRP A 132 -6.21 5.38 7.61
C TRP A 132 -7.34 6.33 7.93
N ASP A 133 -7.41 6.75 9.19
CA ASP A 133 -8.23 7.85 9.66
C ASP A 133 -7.33 9.07 9.92
N TYR A 134 -7.54 10.15 9.13
CA TYR A 134 -6.77 11.38 9.29
C TYR A 134 -6.91 11.97 10.70
N TYR A 135 -8.10 11.91 11.29
CA TYR A 135 -8.36 12.52 12.61
C TYR A 135 -7.71 11.72 13.74
N ASP A 136 -7.66 10.39 13.62
CA ASP A 136 -6.90 9.54 14.55
C ASP A 136 -5.39 9.82 14.45
N PHE A 137 -4.88 9.99 13.25
CA PHE A 137 -3.48 10.42 13.03
C PHE A 137 -3.20 11.81 13.59
N GLU A 138 -4.09 12.79 13.37
CA GLU A 138 -3.97 14.15 13.91
C GLU A 138 -3.96 14.13 15.46
N GLU A 139 -4.87 13.34 16.08
CA GLU A 139 -4.89 13.14 17.52
C GLU A 139 -3.59 12.49 18.02
N PHE A 140 -3.09 11.48 17.32
CA PHE A 140 -1.84 10.79 17.66
C PHE A 140 -0.66 11.77 17.70
N VAL A 141 -0.40 12.53 16.64
CA VAL A 141 0.76 13.44 16.59
C VAL A 141 0.64 14.60 17.58
N ASN A 142 -0.57 15.06 17.87
CA ASN A 142 -0.83 16.11 18.85
C ASN A 142 -0.70 15.61 20.30
N THR A 143 -1.11 14.36 20.56
CA THR A 143 -1.04 13.77 21.92
C THR A 143 0.38 13.33 22.27
N THR A 144 1.10 12.74 21.32
CA THR A 144 2.49 12.32 21.52
C THR A 144 3.45 13.49 21.49
N ASP A 145 3.04 14.60 20.92
CA ASP A 145 3.86 15.82 20.75
C ASP A 145 5.19 15.55 20.01
N CYS A 146 5.21 14.51 19.14
CA CYS A 146 6.42 14.11 18.41
C CYS A 146 6.86 15.19 17.41
N ASP A 147 8.18 15.28 17.18
CA ASP A 147 8.77 16.24 16.24
C ASP A 147 8.65 15.81 14.78
N GLY A 148 8.65 14.50 14.55
CA GLY A 148 8.42 13.87 13.27
C GLY A 148 7.65 12.56 13.40
N CYS A 149 6.98 12.16 12.34
CA CYS A 149 6.30 10.87 12.27
C CYS A 149 6.38 10.30 10.85
N VAL A 150 6.59 9.00 10.76
CA VAL A 150 6.53 8.25 9.49
C VAL A 150 5.34 7.32 9.53
N VAL A 151 4.45 7.46 8.56
CA VAL A 151 3.31 6.54 8.41
C VAL A 151 3.81 5.26 7.77
N CYS A 152 3.66 4.15 8.48
CA CYS A 152 4.21 2.85 8.11
C CYS A 152 3.14 1.76 8.09
N TYR A 153 3.51 0.64 7.51
CA TYR A 153 2.74 -0.61 7.55
C TYR A 153 3.67 -1.79 7.80
N THR A 154 3.11 -2.89 8.30
CA THR A 154 3.81 -4.16 8.48
C THR A 154 3.01 -5.32 7.87
N GLY A 155 3.55 -6.51 7.92
CA GLY A 155 2.85 -7.72 7.50
C GLY A 155 2.81 -7.94 5.99
N PHE A 156 1.96 -8.87 5.60
CA PHE A 156 1.86 -9.27 4.20
C PHE A 156 1.12 -8.23 3.37
N HIS A 157 1.83 -7.68 2.42
CA HIS A 157 1.27 -6.91 1.30
C HIS A 157 1.83 -7.50 -0.01
N PRO A 158 1.02 -7.66 -1.09
CA PRO A 158 1.48 -8.30 -2.32
C PRO A 158 2.75 -7.69 -2.91
N HIS A 159 2.88 -6.37 -2.89
CA HIS A 159 4.05 -5.65 -3.39
C HIS A 159 5.33 -5.91 -2.58
N MET A 160 5.22 -6.35 -1.32
CA MET A 160 6.38 -6.72 -0.49
C MET A 160 7.06 -8.02 -0.95
N LEU A 161 6.44 -8.80 -1.84
CA LEU A 161 7.07 -9.93 -2.51
C LEU A 161 8.07 -9.49 -3.59
N GLY A 162 7.99 -8.25 -4.04
CA GLY A 162 8.89 -7.64 -5.01
C GLY A 162 10.18 -7.08 -4.41
N GLY A 163 10.74 -6.07 -5.08
CA GLY A 163 11.97 -5.39 -4.66
C GLY A 163 11.80 -4.50 -3.42
N ASP A 164 12.92 -3.94 -2.95
CA ASP A 164 12.99 -3.10 -1.77
C ASP A 164 12.87 -1.63 -2.19
N ASN A 165 11.67 -1.21 -2.59
CA ASN A 165 11.43 0.15 -3.11
C ASN A 165 10.91 1.12 -2.03
N TYR A 166 11.03 0.75 -0.75
CA TYR A 166 10.45 1.47 0.40
C TYR A 166 11.55 1.91 1.36
N ALA A 167 11.24 2.91 2.19
CA ALA A 167 12.04 3.19 3.36
C ALA A 167 11.62 2.24 4.50
N PHE A 168 12.57 1.76 5.29
CA PHE A 168 12.34 0.90 6.43
C PHE A 168 12.77 1.61 7.71
N CYS A 169 11.93 1.55 8.74
CA CYS A 169 12.16 2.17 10.03
C CYS A 169 12.57 1.10 11.06
N LYS A 170 13.70 1.29 11.70
CA LYS A 170 14.09 0.56 12.91
C LYS A 170 13.60 1.33 14.12
N THR A 171 12.85 0.67 15.01
CA THR A 171 12.28 1.29 16.20
C THR A 171 12.74 0.61 17.48
N ASP A 172 12.52 1.30 18.61
CA ASP A 172 12.46 0.68 19.92
C ASP A 172 11.06 0.10 20.23
N ASP A 173 10.87 -0.38 21.46
CA ASP A 173 9.60 -1.00 21.90
C ASP A 173 8.44 -0.01 22.02
N ASP A 174 8.71 1.30 22.06
CA ASP A 174 7.72 2.38 22.10
C ASP A 174 7.43 3.00 20.72
N ASN A 175 7.81 2.31 19.64
CA ASN A 175 7.69 2.77 18.25
C ASN A 175 8.46 4.06 17.93
N LYS A 176 9.44 4.43 18.77
CA LYS A 176 10.35 5.53 18.49
C LYS A 176 11.35 5.09 17.44
N ILE A 177 11.47 5.88 16.39
CA ILE A 177 12.39 5.60 15.28
C ILE A 177 13.82 5.86 15.75
N LEU A 178 14.68 4.86 15.57
CA LEU A 178 16.10 4.90 15.86
C LEU A 178 16.94 5.15 14.61
N GLU A 179 16.51 4.63 13.47
CA GLU A 179 17.20 4.74 12.18
C GLU A 179 16.20 4.47 11.03
N ILE A 180 16.36 5.15 9.91
CA ILE A 180 15.64 4.88 8.66
C ILE A 180 16.64 4.58 7.55
N LYS A 181 16.38 3.52 6.79
CA LYS A 181 17.10 3.19 5.57
C LYS A 181 16.17 3.28 4.36
N GLU A 182 16.61 3.95 3.34
CA GLU A 182 15.89 4.04 2.07
C GLU A 182 16.28 2.88 1.15
N LYS A 183 15.30 2.10 0.72
CA LYS A 183 15.46 0.94 -0.19
C LYS A 183 16.37 -0.18 0.34
N GLU A 184 16.49 -0.29 1.63
CA GLU A 184 17.31 -1.31 2.30
C GLU A 184 16.63 -1.75 3.61
N PRO A 185 16.11 -2.99 3.70
CA PRO A 185 15.57 -3.52 4.94
C PRO A 185 16.70 -3.83 5.95
N PHE A 186 16.37 -3.82 7.24
CA PHE A 186 17.31 -4.15 8.32
C PHE A 186 17.52 -5.64 8.50
N THR A 187 16.55 -6.47 8.09
CA THR A 187 16.56 -7.93 8.28
C THR A 187 16.22 -8.66 6.98
N ASN A 188 16.35 -9.97 7.00
CA ASN A 188 15.94 -10.83 5.88
C ASN A 188 14.42 -11.03 5.77
N ASN A 189 13.64 -10.51 6.71
CA ASN A 189 12.18 -10.60 6.70
C ASN A 189 11.55 -9.21 6.78
N LYS A 190 11.62 -8.49 5.67
CA LYS A 190 11.12 -7.11 5.56
C LYS A 190 9.63 -6.94 5.87
N MET A 191 8.83 -8.02 5.82
CA MET A 191 7.40 -7.95 6.15
C MET A 191 7.15 -7.77 7.65
N LEU A 192 8.15 -8.00 8.50
CA LEU A 192 8.08 -7.75 9.96
C LEU A 192 8.64 -6.37 10.33
N GLU A 193 9.12 -5.61 9.36
CA GLU A 193 9.67 -4.27 9.58
C GLU A 193 8.64 -3.20 9.23
N PHE A 194 8.73 -2.06 9.88
CA PHE A 194 7.94 -0.89 9.53
C PHE A 194 8.41 -0.32 8.20
N ALA A 195 7.63 -0.55 7.15
CA ALA A 195 7.87 0.02 5.83
C ALA A 195 7.06 1.30 5.65
N SER A 196 7.68 2.39 5.20
CA SER A 196 7.02 3.66 4.96
C SER A 196 6.01 3.57 3.82
N THR A 197 4.82 4.15 4.01
CA THR A 197 3.83 4.35 2.94
C THR A 197 4.27 5.41 1.93
N GLY A 198 5.13 6.35 2.33
CA GLY A 198 5.46 7.57 1.60
C GLY A 198 4.77 8.81 2.17
N THR A 199 4.26 8.73 3.39
CA THR A 199 3.67 9.85 4.15
C THR A 199 4.54 10.18 5.35
N TYR A 200 4.93 11.45 5.47
CA TYR A 200 5.88 11.95 6.46
C TYR A 200 5.34 13.21 7.13
N TYR A 201 5.35 13.24 8.45
CA TYR A 201 4.93 14.39 9.25
C TYR A 201 6.11 15.10 9.88
N PHE A 202 6.03 16.42 9.92
CA PHE A 202 6.93 17.32 10.62
C PHE A 202 6.10 18.27 11.47
N LYS A 203 6.41 18.35 12.77
CA LYS A 203 5.73 19.21 13.74
C LYS A 203 5.82 20.70 13.39
N LYS A 204 6.89 21.09 12.71
CA LYS A 204 7.17 22.48 12.33
C LYS A 204 7.66 22.58 10.89
N GLY A 205 7.19 23.59 10.17
CA GLY A 205 7.71 23.90 8.84
C GLY A 205 9.19 24.30 8.87
N SER A 206 9.66 24.90 9.97
CA SER A 206 11.09 25.20 10.15
C SER A 206 11.97 23.95 10.15
N TYR A 207 11.44 22.77 10.54
CA TYR A 207 12.17 21.51 10.41
C TYR A 207 12.33 21.10 8.96
N VAL A 208 11.27 21.23 8.16
CA VAL A 208 11.34 20.96 6.72
C VAL A 208 12.41 21.83 6.08
N LYS A 209 12.38 23.15 6.31
CA LYS A 209 13.37 24.10 5.75
C LYS A 209 14.79 23.75 6.16
N LYS A 210 15.03 23.56 7.47
CA LYS A 210 16.37 23.29 8.03
C LYS A 210 16.93 21.97 7.48
N TYR A 211 16.21 20.88 7.70
CA TYR A 211 16.76 19.54 7.46
C TYR A 211 16.74 19.12 5.99
N PHE A 212 15.86 19.71 5.18
CA PHE A 212 15.92 19.48 3.71
C PHE A 212 17.17 20.14 3.12
N LYS A 213 17.47 21.37 3.53
CA LYS A 213 18.70 22.04 3.14
C LYS A 213 19.93 21.29 3.60
N GLU A 214 19.94 20.84 4.85
CA GLU A 214 21.07 20.09 5.44
C GLU A 214 21.29 18.75 4.72
N LEU A 215 20.21 18.01 4.37
CA LEU A 215 20.29 16.76 3.62
C LEU A 215 20.95 16.98 2.26
N ILE A 216 20.57 18.05 1.55
CA ILE A 216 21.16 18.40 0.24
C ILE A 216 22.63 18.84 0.38
N GLU A 217 22.93 19.68 1.37
CA GLU A 217 24.32 20.17 1.63
C GLU A 217 25.28 19.04 2.03
N LYS A 218 24.79 18.08 2.81
CA LYS A 218 25.54 16.87 3.19
C LYS A 218 25.57 15.79 2.09
N ASP A 219 24.87 16.00 0.97
CA ASP A 219 24.73 15.05 -0.15
C ASP A 219 24.23 13.65 0.30
N ILE A 220 23.30 13.61 1.27
CA ILE A 220 22.71 12.35 1.77
C ILE A 220 21.61 11.93 0.80
N ASN A 221 21.90 10.97 -0.06
CA ASN A 221 21.01 10.54 -1.12
C ASN A 221 21.09 9.02 -1.37
N VAL A 222 20.09 8.48 -2.08
CA VAL A 222 20.09 7.11 -2.60
C VAL A 222 19.83 7.17 -4.11
N ASN A 223 20.73 6.62 -4.91
CA ASN A 223 20.66 6.64 -6.38
C ASN A 223 20.55 8.06 -6.98
N ASN A 224 21.24 9.03 -6.38
CA ASN A 224 21.22 10.47 -6.72
C ASN A 224 19.84 11.14 -6.51
N GLU A 225 18.99 10.58 -5.65
CA GLU A 225 17.71 11.15 -5.26
C GLU A 225 17.69 11.43 -3.75
N TYR A 226 17.20 12.62 -3.36
CA TYR A 226 17.03 13.04 -1.98
C TYR A 226 15.62 12.70 -1.49
N TYR A 227 15.54 11.72 -0.58
CA TYR A 227 14.27 11.18 -0.05
C TYR A 227 13.87 11.82 1.27
N VAL A 228 12.56 12.03 1.46
CA VAL A 228 12.04 12.61 2.71
C VAL A 228 12.28 11.69 3.91
N SER A 229 12.26 10.37 3.71
CA SER A 229 12.58 9.38 4.73
C SER A 229 13.92 9.65 5.43
N LEU A 230 14.95 9.97 4.66
CA LEU A 230 16.31 10.20 5.15
C LEU A 230 16.42 11.48 5.99
N VAL A 231 15.53 12.45 5.79
CA VAL A 231 15.48 13.69 6.58
C VAL A 231 15.22 13.39 8.05
N HIS A 232 14.40 12.38 8.36
CA HIS A 232 14.10 11.99 9.73
C HIS A 232 15.33 11.52 10.52
N ASN A 233 16.36 10.97 9.85
CA ASN A 233 17.63 10.63 10.51
C ASN A 233 18.33 11.90 11.05
N LEU A 234 18.28 13.02 10.33
CA LEU A 234 18.84 14.29 10.80
C LEU A 234 18.09 14.84 12.01
N LEU A 235 16.75 14.68 12.05
CA LEU A 235 15.98 15.02 13.26
C LEU A 235 16.42 14.16 14.45
N ILE A 236 16.64 12.86 14.23
CA ILE A 236 17.09 11.91 15.26
C ILE A 236 18.50 12.28 15.76
N GLU A 237 19.42 12.64 14.86
CA GLU A 237 20.78 13.10 15.20
C GLU A 237 20.75 14.34 16.11
N ASP A 238 19.79 15.25 15.89
CA ASP A 238 19.58 16.44 16.74
C ASP A 238 18.79 16.14 18.04
N GLY A 239 18.46 14.87 18.31
CA GLY A 239 17.75 14.43 19.52
C GLY A 239 16.25 14.66 19.51
N LEU A 240 15.66 14.99 18.36
CA LEU A 240 14.22 15.16 18.17
C LEU A 240 13.50 13.81 18.16
N THR A 241 12.26 13.80 18.64
CA THR A 241 11.45 12.58 18.74
C THR A 241 10.74 12.28 17.44
N ASN A 242 11.06 11.14 16.82
CA ASN A 242 10.38 10.64 15.63
C ASN A 242 9.68 9.33 15.96
N LEU A 243 8.41 9.20 15.58
CA LEU A 243 7.58 8.03 15.86
C LEU A 243 7.10 7.38 14.56
N VAL A 244 6.76 6.11 14.66
CA VAL A 244 5.97 5.41 13.63
C VAL A 244 4.49 5.53 13.98
N TYR A 245 3.67 5.85 12.98
CA TYR A 245 2.22 5.64 12.99
C TYR A 245 1.88 4.49 12.04
N GLU A 246 1.31 3.40 12.56
CA GLU A 246 1.05 2.22 11.76
C GLU A 246 -0.36 2.25 11.17
N VAL A 247 -0.46 1.98 9.86
CA VAL A 247 -1.73 1.78 9.16
C VAL A 247 -1.89 0.29 8.80
N PRO A 248 -3.13 -0.25 8.80
CA PRO A 248 -3.35 -1.67 8.56
C PRO A 248 -3.06 -2.07 7.11
N HIS A 249 -3.32 -1.18 6.15
CA HIS A 249 -3.20 -1.49 4.73
C HIS A 249 -2.62 -0.33 3.92
N MET A 250 -1.66 -0.66 3.05
CA MET A 250 -1.10 0.23 2.04
C MET A 250 -1.35 -0.34 0.65
N LEU A 251 -1.87 0.48 -0.26
CA LEU A 251 -2.22 0.15 -1.64
C LEU A 251 -1.19 0.78 -2.57
N GLN A 252 -0.30 -0.02 -3.13
CA GLN A 252 0.84 0.45 -3.92
C GLN A 252 0.49 0.57 -5.41
N TRP A 253 0.76 1.76 -5.98
CA TRP A 253 0.57 2.07 -7.41
C TRP A 253 1.80 2.71 -8.06
N GLY A 254 2.96 2.64 -7.41
CA GLY A 254 4.18 3.34 -7.81
C GLY A 254 4.91 2.75 -9.01
N THR A 255 4.56 1.51 -9.41
CA THR A 255 5.07 0.90 -10.64
C THR A 255 3.93 0.33 -11.49
N PRO A 256 4.11 0.18 -12.82
CA PRO A 256 3.10 -0.45 -13.67
C PRO A 256 2.72 -1.87 -13.22
N LEU A 257 3.69 -2.63 -12.69
CA LEU A 257 3.47 -3.98 -12.20
C LEU A 257 2.60 -3.99 -10.93
N ASP A 258 2.88 -3.10 -9.98
CA ASP A 258 2.09 -2.98 -8.75
C ASP A 258 0.65 -2.55 -9.07
N LEU A 259 0.50 -1.59 -9.98
CA LEU A 259 -0.80 -1.10 -10.43
C LEU A 259 -1.60 -2.22 -11.14
N ASP A 260 -0.97 -2.98 -12.03
CA ASP A 260 -1.61 -4.09 -12.72
C ASP A 260 -2.05 -5.19 -11.73
N MET A 261 -1.20 -5.53 -10.78
CA MET A 261 -1.52 -6.47 -9.71
C MET A 261 -2.69 -5.98 -8.85
N TYR A 262 -2.68 -4.70 -8.47
CA TYR A 262 -3.78 -4.09 -7.74
C TYR A 262 -5.10 -4.17 -8.50
N ASN A 263 -5.11 -3.77 -9.79
CA ASN A 263 -6.29 -3.79 -10.63
C ASN A 263 -6.88 -5.20 -10.78
N GLN A 264 -6.02 -6.22 -10.93
CA GLN A 264 -6.46 -7.62 -10.99
C GLN A 264 -7.16 -8.06 -9.69
N TRP A 265 -6.62 -7.69 -8.53
CA TRP A 265 -7.24 -7.98 -7.23
C TRP A 265 -8.52 -7.19 -7.01
N SER A 266 -8.55 -5.91 -7.36
CA SER A 266 -9.74 -5.07 -7.26
C SER A 266 -10.88 -5.62 -8.12
N ASP A 267 -10.60 -5.97 -9.37
CA ASP A 267 -11.57 -6.58 -10.27
C ASP A 267 -12.10 -7.93 -9.75
N TYR A 268 -11.22 -8.73 -9.17
CA TYR A 268 -11.61 -9.99 -8.55
C TYR A 268 -12.58 -9.77 -7.38
N TYR A 269 -12.21 -8.90 -6.43
CA TYR A 269 -13.05 -8.63 -5.26
C TYR A 269 -14.37 -7.96 -5.63
N ARG A 270 -14.37 -7.05 -6.60
CA ARG A 270 -15.62 -6.46 -7.13
C ARG A 270 -16.56 -7.53 -7.63
N LYS A 271 -16.09 -8.48 -8.44
CA LYS A 271 -16.87 -9.61 -8.91
C LYS A 271 -17.37 -10.51 -7.78
N VAL A 272 -16.57 -10.69 -6.74
CA VAL A 272 -16.98 -11.46 -5.54
C VAL A 272 -18.09 -10.74 -4.79
N ILE A 273 -17.98 -9.43 -4.60
CA ILE A 273 -18.98 -8.59 -3.88
C ILE A 273 -20.29 -8.49 -4.69
N GLU A 274 -20.20 -8.30 -5.99
CA GLU A 274 -21.36 -8.24 -6.89
C GLU A 274 -22.08 -9.58 -7.03
N GLY A 275 -21.48 -10.65 -6.53
CA GLY A 275 -21.94 -12.01 -6.66
C GLY A 275 -21.55 -12.60 -8.02
N GLN A 276 -20.62 -13.55 -8.03
CA GLN A 276 -20.29 -14.30 -9.25
C GLN A 276 -21.55 -15.07 -9.68
N LYS A 277 -21.99 -14.86 -10.90
CA LYS A 277 -22.98 -15.76 -11.51
C LYS A 277 -22.36 -17.14 -11.55
N GLU A 278 -23.08 -18.10 -10.96
CA GLU A 278 -22.68 -19.49 -10.98
C GLU A 278 -22.53 -19.95 -12.44
N ILE A 279 -21.34 -20.38 -12.79
CA ILE A 279 -21.07 -20.92 -14.13
C ILE A 279 -21.49 -22.39 -14.11
N VAL A 280 -22.45 -22.74 -14.93
CA VAL A 280 -22.90 -24.13 -15.12
C VAL A 280 -22.47 -24.60 -16.51
N LEU A 281 -21.74 -25.71 -16.56
CA LEU A 281 -21.30 -26.35 -17.79
C LEU A 281 -22.02 -27.69 -17.94
N PRO A 282 -23.12 -27.74 -18.70
CA PRO A 282 -23.84 -28.98 -18.97
C PRO A 282 -23.00 -29.91 -19.88
N ASN A 283 -23.20 -31.20 -19.74
CA ASN A 283 -22.46 -32.25 -20.46
C ASN A 283 -20.95 -32.24 -20.18
N CYS A 284 -20.55 -31.74 -19.03
CA CYS A 284 -19.16 -31.67 -18.60
C CYS A 284 -18.95 -32.46 -17.29
N VAL A 285 -17.72 -32.90 -17.09
CA VAL A 285 -17.26 -33.57 -15.88
C VAL A 285 -16.14 -32.79 -15.26
N THR A 286 -16.23 -32.52 -13.97
CA THR A 286 -15.09 -31.98 -13.20
C THR A 286 -14.23 -33.15 -12.72
N ALA A 287 -12.98 -33.23 -13.15
CA ALA A 287 -12.01 -34.20 -12.67
C ALA A 287 -11.01 -33.50 -11.75
N LEU A 288 -10.93 -33.91 -10.48
CA LEU A 288 -10.00 -33.36 -9.49
C LEU A 288 -8.94 -34.40 -9.12
N PRO A 289 -7.72 -34.34 -9.69
CA PRO A 289 -6.63 -35.26 -9.37
C PRO A 289 -5.96 -34.88 -8.05
N MET A 290 -6.19 -35.68 -7.00
CA MET A 290 -5.67 -35.43 -5.64
C MET A 290 -4.69 -36.55 -5.17
N ALA A 291 -4.21 -37.39 -6.07
CA ALA A 291 -3.38 -38.54 -5.75
C ALA A 291 -1.86 -38.24 -5.66
N GLY A 292 -1.50 -36.99 -5.36
CA GLY A 292 -0.11 -36.59 -5.11
C GLY A 292 0.32 -36.79 -3.67
N MET A 293 1.65 -36.95 -3.43
CA MET A 293 2.22 -37.14 -2.07
C MET A 293 2.08 -35.91 -1.17
N GLY A 294 2.04 -34.70 -1.71
CA GLY A 294 2.03 -33.48 -0.93
C GLY A 294 3.34 -33.26 -0.13
N SER A 295 4.48 -33.77 -0.65
CA SER A 295 5.77 -33.82 0.05
C SER A 295 6.22 -32.49 0.65
N ARG A 296 6.05 -31.39 -0.06
CA ARG A 296 6.37 -30.05 0.42
C ARG A 296 5.64 -29.66 1.72
N PHE A 297 4.44 -30.19 1.94
CA PHE A 297 3.70 -29.96 3.18
C PHE A 297 4.14 -30.91 4.30
N SER A 298 4.37 -32.17 3.99
CA SER A 298 4.85 -33.14 4.99
C SER A 298 6.27 -32.82 5.47
N GLU A 299 7.13 -32.28 4.60
CA GLU A 299 8.50 -31.85 4.96
C GLU A 299 8.52 -30.68 5.97
N VAL A 300 7.48 -29.84 5.98
CA VAL A 300 7.33 -28.74 6.94
C VAL A 300 6.35 -29.07 8.09
N GLY A 301 6.04 -30.36 8.30
CA GLY A 301 5.34 -30.85 9.49
C GLY A 301 3.82 -30.98 9.38
N TYR A 302 3.21 -30.84 8.22
CA TYR A 302 1.78 -31.13 8.04
C TYR A 302 1.54 -32.63 8.08
N LEU A 303 0.67 -33.08 8.99
CA LEU A 303 0.34 -34.48 9.19
C LEU A 303 -0.78 -35.02 8.29
N LEU A 304 -1.65 -34.10 7.84
CA LEU A 304 -2.78 -34.44 6.97
C LEU A 304 -2.38 -34.42 5.49
N PRO A 305 -3.00 -35.28 4.65
CA PRO A 305 -2.87 -35.16 3.19
C PRO A 305 -3.22 -33.77 2.70
N LYS A 306 -2.51 -33.27 1.68
CA LYS A 306 -2.70 -31.91 1.15
C LYS A 306 -4.18 -31.52 0.93
N PRO A 307 -5.07 -32.37 0.36
CA PRO A 307 -6.48 -32.03 0.19
C PRO A 307 -7.23 -31.72 1.50
N CYS A 308 -6.76 -32.28 2.64
CA CYS A 308 -7.34 -32.12 3.97
C CYS A 308 -6.73 -30.96 4.78
N ILE A 309 -5.74 -30.27 4.26
CA ILE A 309 -5.18 -29.08 4.93
C ILE A 309 -6.25 -27.99 4.95
N GLN A 310 -6.49 -27.41 6.12
CA GLN A 310 -7.48 -26.34 6.25
C GLN A 310 -6.93 -24.98 5.84
N VAL A 311 -7.74 -24.26 5.07
CA VAL A 311 -7.52 -22.87 4.67
C VAL A 311 -8.77 -22.08 5.04
N ASN A 312 -8.65 -21.17 6.00
CA ASN A 312 -9.78 -20.41 6.55
C ASN A 312 -10.98 -21.29 6.96
N GLY A 313 -10.72 -22.36 7.71
CA GLY A 313 -11.76 -23.26 8.23
C GLY A 313 -12.37 -24.24 7.24
N HIS A 314 -11.93 -24.26 5.98
CA HIS A 314 -12.36 -25.19 4.93
C HIS A 314 -11.19 -26.05 4.46
N TYR A 315 -11.47 -27.27 4.01
CA TYR A 315 -10.43 -28.07 3.39
C TYR A 315 -9.96 -27.46 2.05
N MET A 316 -8.68 -27.67 1.73
CA MET A 316 -8.11 -27.18 0.47
C MET A 316 -8.88 -27.70 -0.74
N MET A 317 -9.38 -28.94 -0.70
CA MET A 317 -10.23 -29.50 -1.76
C MET A 317 -11.56 -28.77 -1.90
N ASP A 318 -12.18 -28.33 -0.79
CA ASP A 318 -13.44 -27.55 -0.82
C ASP A 318 -13.24 -26.23 -1.57
N ARG A 319 -12.13 -25.54 -1.23
CA ARG A 319 -11.75 -24.32 -1.91
C ARG A 319 -11.50 -24.53 -3.41
N ALA A 320 -10.81 -25.62 -3.76
CA ALA A 320 -10.56 -25.96 -5.15
C ALA A 320 -11.86 -26.22 -5.93
N LEU A 321 -12.79 -27.00 -5.37
CA LEU A 321 -14.08 -27.28 -6.01
C LEU A 321 -14.98 -26.05 -6.10
N HIS A 322 -14.96 -25.21 -5.08
CA HIS A 322 -15.76 -23.96 -5.07
C HIS A 322 -15.33 -22.97 -6.17
N CYS A 323 -14.09 -23.02 -6.61
CA CYS A 323 -13.56 -22.16 -7.69
C CYS A 323 -13.89 -22.69 -9.10
N LEU A 324 -14.47 -23.89 -9.21
CA LEU A 324 -14.76 -24.52 -10.51
C LEU A 324 -16.22 -24.31 -10.91
N PRO A 325 -16.54 -24.30 -12.22
CA PRO A 325 -17.92 -24.32 -12.69
C PRO A 325 -18.67 -25.55 -12.17
N LYS A 326 -19.97 -25.44 -11.97
CA LYS A 326 -20.83 -26.61 -11.74
C LYS A 326 -20.93 -27.44 -13.01
N THR A 327 -20.72 -28.73 -12.85
CA THR A 327 -20.79 -29.73 -13.92
C THR A 327 -21.77 -30.83 -13.52
N ASP A 328 -22.17 -31.65 -14.50
CA ASP A 328 -23.12 -32.75 -14.27
C ASP A 328 -22.54 -33.81 -13.32
N LYS A 329 -21.23 -33.94 -13.27
CA LYS A 329 -20.53 -34.96 -12.51
C LYS A 329 -19.18 -34.42 -11.96
N VAL A 330 -18.85 -34.81 -10.75
CA VAL A 330 -17.53 -34.57 -10.15
C VAL A 330 -16.87 -35.91 -9.90
N ILE A 331 -15.63 -36.09 -10.36
CA ILE A 331 -14.81 -37.27 -10.15
C ILE A 331 -13.54 -36.85 -9.39
N LEU A 332 -13.27 -37.50 -8.27
CA LEU A 332 -12.13 -37.24 -7.39
C LEU A 332 -11.15 -38.40 -7.47
N GLY A 333 -9.90 -38.15 -7.89
CA GLY A 333 -8.83 -39.13 -7.88
C GLY A 333 -8.01 -39.03 -6.61
N ALA A 334 -8.07 -40.00 -5.71
CA ALA A 334 -7.38 -39.97 -4.43
C ALA A 334 -6.57 -41.25 -4.15
N LEU A 335 -5.49 -41.11 -3.38
CA LEU A 335 -4.72 -42.27 -2.98
C LEU A 335 -5.51 -43.16 -2.00
N LEU A 336 -5.54 -44.47 -2.26
CA LEU A 336 -6.23 -45.45 -1.42
C LEU A 336 -5.74 -45.41 0.04
N LYS A 337 -4.45 -45.19 0.28
CA LYS A 337 -3.88 -45.05 1.61
C LYS A 337 -4.42 -43.86 2.44
N HIS A 338 -5.06 -42.89 1.78
CA HIS A 338 -5.66 -41.73 2.41
C HIS A 338 -7.18 -41.88 2.65
N LYS A 339 -7.77 -43.06 2.33
CA LYS A 339 -9.22 -43.26 2.33
C LYS A 339 -9.88 -42.89 3.66
N ASP A 340 -9.26 -43.23 4.76
CA ASP A 340 -9.83 -43.00 6.10
C ASP A 340 -9.61 -41.54 6.58
N LEU A 341 -8.79 -40.76 5.89
CA LEU A 341 -8.46 -39.38 6.23
C LEU A 341 -9.23 -38.35 5.39
N LEU A 342 -9.80 -38.78 4.26
CA LEU A 342 -10.48 -37.88 3.32
C LEU A 342 -11.99 -37.88 3.56
N PRO A 343 -12.61 -36.76 3.95
CA PRO A 343 -14.06 -36.64 4.15
C PRO A 343 -14.80 -36.47 2.81
N LEU A 344 -14.77 -37.46 1.94
CA LEU A 344 -15.22 -37.36 0.54
C LEU A 344 -16.71 -37.70 0.31
N ARG A 345 -17.52 -37.92 1.35
CA ARG A 345 -18.86 -38.52 1.22
C ARG A 345 -19.84 -37.76 0.34
N ASP A 346 -19.71 -36.46 0.21
CA ASP A 346 -20.70 -35.58 -0.43
C ASP A 346 -20.18 -34.83 -1.65
N TYR A 347 -18.97 -35.16 -2.15
CA TYR A 347 -18.33 -34.35 -3.20
C TYR A 347 -18.47 -34.91 -4.62
N GLY A 348 -18.80 -36.19 -4.77
CA GLY A 348 -18.92 -36.86 -6.06
C GLY A 348 -18.37 -38.29 -6.05
N GLU A 349 -18.10 -38.83 -7.26
CA GLU A 349 -17.52 -40.16 -7.42
C GLU A 349 -16.04 -40.15 -7.06
N VAL A 350 -15.59 -41.10 -6.23
CA VAL A 350 -14.19 -41.24 -5.83
C VAL A 350 -13.55 -42.45 -6.50
N VAL A 351 -12.50 -42.20 -7.26
CA VAL A 351 -11.64 -43.25 -7.82
C VAL A 351 -10.39 -43.36 -6.96
N TRP A 352 -10.26 -44.51 -6.30
CA TRP A 352 -9.11 -44.80 -5.46
C TRP A 352 -7.93 -45.31 -6.29
N ILE A 353 -6.76 -44.70 -6.08
CA ILE A 353 -5.52 -45.03 -6.78
C ILE A 353 -4.52 -45.64 -5.78
N ASP A 354 -4.02 -46.82 -6.11
CA ASP A 354 -3.18 -47.58 -5.19
C ASP A 354 -1.81 -46.96 -4.93
N GLU A 355 -1.24 -46.31 -5.97
CA GLU A 355 0.10 -45.72 -5.92
C GLU A 355 0.15 -44.34 -6.61
N VAL A 356 1.18 -43.56 -6.27
CA VAL A 356 1.40 -42.24 -6.90
C VAL A 356 1.84 -42.43 -8.34
N LEU A 357 1.09 -41.85 -9.25
CA LEU A 357 1.39 -41.87 -10.70
C LEU A 357 2.40 -40.77 -11.09
N GLN A 358 2.86 -40.80 -12.34
CA GLN A 358 3.90 -39.91 -12.87
C GLN A 358 3.48 -38.43 -12.99
N GLY A 359 2.34 -38.07 -12.44
CA GLY A 359 1.85 -36.68 -12.41
C GLY A 359 0.34 -36.56 -12.50
N GLN A 360 -0.14 -35.33 -12.52
CA GLN A 360 -1.58 -35.03 -12.52
C GLN A 360 -2.26 -35.52 -13.80
N ALA A 361 -1.59 -35.44 -14.96
CA ALA A 361 -2.14 -35.91 -16.23
C ALA A 361 -2.44 -37.42 -16.19
N CYS A 362 -1.50 -38.25 -15.69
CA CYS A 362 -1.72 -39.69 -15.55
C CYS A 362 -2.80 -40.01 -14.50
N THR A 363 -2.91 -39.21 -13.46
CA THR A 363 -4.00 -39.34 -12.49
C THR A 363 -5.34 -39.01 -13.13
N THR A 364 -5.42 -37.94 -13.92
CA THR A 364 -6.65 -37.54 -14.63
C THR A 364 -7.08 -38.61 -15.65
N GLU A 365 -6.16 -39.10 -16.48
CA GLU A 365 -6.42 -40.14 -17.43
C GLU A 365 -7.01 -41.43 -16.78
N LYS A 366 -6.53 -41.75 -15.56
CA LYS A 366 -7.01 -42.95 -14.86
C LYS A 366 -8.39 -42.79 -14.22
N ILE A 367 -8.84 -41.57 -13.94
CA ILE A 367 -10.12 -41.29 -13.26
C ILE A 367 -11.26 -40.89 -14.21
N VAL A 368 -10.94 -40.44 -15.43
CA VAL A 368 -11.91 -40.08 -16.47
C VAL A 368 -12.12 -41.27 -17.39
#